data_6889ae6964fb77baf4149dbbc9c99cd8
#
_entry.id   6889ae6964fb77baf4149dbbc9c99cd8
#
_cell.length_a   1.000
_cell.length_b   1.000
_cell.length_c   1.000
_cell.angle_alpha   90.00
_cell.angle_beta   90.00
_cell.angle_gamma   90.00
#
_symmetry.space_group_name_H-M   'P 1'
#
loop_
_entity.id
_entity.type
_entity.pdbx_description
1 polymer ?
#
loop_
_entity_poly.entity_id
_entity_poly.type
_entity_poly.pdbx_seq_one_letter_code
_entity_poly.pdbx_strand_id
1 'polypeptide(L)'
;MRGKQVFMESLIAHGVEHIFGNPGTTESPILDALLDYPQLRYVVALHEGVALGAASYYAQTSGKIAVVNLHVAPGLGNALGMLYNAYKGRVPLLVTAGQQDTRLRLRGPVLGHDLVAMAAPLTKWSVQVERADEFGLIMHRALKIAADPPAGPVFVALPIDVLEQDTEVEPFPVGELYRAPTPDPDGIRAAVEILAASRRPVIVAGDETAAAMAELATLASELGAAVWCEGIRARQALPSAHPNFRLGLPFDTVAIRKALDGADVVLLIGGPFFEEVWYAPGSPLPEGALAIHVESSPERLAHNLAVRVGLVGRPRAALSVMREGVARTASPAFREAAAKRNDALRALKAQEAEAQKARAGKRWSQSPISLPRVMAEIEAALPADAILVDEAITAGPDLARTVQFESAGDYVGARGGGIGQALPGALGVKLAHPDRPVLAVSGDGSAMYSIQSLWTAAHHDLAVVFLILNNREYRILKHNMDTYRQRFGAKPERGYPNMDLVSPDLAFVDLARGMGVEGVRVTAPDELRPALDKAFSANRPFLLDVAIEGRP
;
A
#
# COMPACT_ATOMS: atom_id res chain seq x y z
N MET A 1 -21.40 27.01 -19.36
CA MET A 1 -20.19 26.75 -18.57
C MET A 1 -19.01 26.49 -19.51
N ARG A 2 -17.79 26.54 -19.01
CA ARG A 2 -16.62 26.03 -19.76
C ARG A 2 -16.27 24.60 -19.33
N GLY A 3 -15.58 23.88 -20.20
CA GLY A 3 -15.13 22.50 -19.89
C GLY A 3 -14.38 22.39 -18.57
N LYS A 4 -13.49 23.35 -18.23
CA LYS A 4 -12.79 23.40 -16.94
C LYS A 4 -13.73 23.49 -15.73
N GLN A 5 -14.85 24.20 -15.85
CA GLN A 5 -15.83 24.31 -14.77
C GLN A 5 -16.59 22.98 -14.58
N VAL A 6 -17.02 22.35 -15.69
CA VAL A 6 -17.65 21.00 -15.61
C VAL A 6 -16.70 19.99 -14.96
N PHE A 7 -15.40 20.05 -15.28
CA PHE A 7 -14.37 19.21 -14.64
C PHE A 7 -14.33 19.45 -13.13
N MET A 8 -14.17 20.71 -12.68
CA MET A 8 -14.08 21.05 -11.25
C MET A 8 -15.33 20.66 -10.47
N GLU A 9 -16.51 20.98 -11.00
CA GLU A 9 -17.77 20.66 -10.35
C GLU A 9 -18.03 19.14 -10.30
N SER A 10 -17.59 18.39 -11.32
CA SER A 10 -17.62 16.93 -11.27
C SER A 10 -16.76 16.37 -10.15
N LEU A 11 -15.58 16.93 -9.90
CA LEU A 11 -14.73 16.53 -8.77
C LEU A 11 -15.41 16.76 -7.43
N ILE A 12 -15.97 17.96 -7.24
CA ILE A 12 -16.68 18.35 -6.02
C ILE A 12 -17.91 17.47 -5.79
N ALA A 13 -18.71 17.24 -6.82
CA ALA A 13 -19.89 16.38 -6.74
C ALA A 13 -19.54 14.96 -6.27
N HIS A 14 -18.34 14.46 -6.59
CA HIS A 14 -17.85 13.15 -6.15
C HIS A 14 -17.04 13.19 -4.83
N GLY A 15 -17.06 14.31 -4.11
CA GLY A 15 -16.42 14.44 -2.79
C GLY A 15 -14.89 14.50 -2.83
N VAL A 16 -14.30 14.88 -3.97
CA VAL A 16 -12.87 15.14 -4.06
C VAL A 16 -12.54 16.42 -3.30
N GLU A 17 -11.51 16.38 -2.49
CA GLU A 17 -11.03 17.52 -1.68
C GLU A 17 -9.61 17.94 -2.08
N HIS A 18 -8.83 17.03 -2.66
CA HIS A 18 -7.42 17.25 -2.95
C HIS A 18 -7.07 16.88 -4.38
N ILE A 19 -6.30 17.75 -5.04
CA ILE A 19 -5.65 17.51 -6.32
C ILE A 19 -4.14 17.51 -6.05
N PHE A 20 -3.44 16.44 -6.36
CA PHE A 20 -2.00 16.32 -6.19
C PHE A 20 -1.31 16.52 -7.53
N GLY A 21 -0.29 17.37 -7.62
CA GLY A 21 0.32 17.56 -8.91
C GLY A 21 1.60 18.38 -8.91
N ASN A 22 2.23 18.38 -10.08
CA ASN A 22 3.28 19.30 -10.48
C ASN A 22 2.80 19.97 -11.78
N PRO A 23 2.30 21.21 -11.74
CA PRO A 23 1.62 21.80 -12.87
C PRO A 23 2.59 22.34 -13.91
N GLY A 24 2.10 22.41 -15.17
CA GLY A 24 2.77 23.12 -16.26
C GLY A 24 1.80 23.97 -17.08
N THR A 25 2.19 24.36 -18.29
CA THR A 25 1.42 25.32 -19.11
C THR A 25 0.02 24.81 -19.48
N THR A 26 -0.12 23.51 -19.76
CA THR A 26 -1.40 22.93 -20.18
C THR A 26 -2.41 22.80 -19.04
N GLU A 27 -1.96 22.90 -17.81
CA GLU A 27 -2.77 22.89 -16.59
C GLU A 27 -3.25 24.29 -16.16
N SER A 28 -2.81 25.37 -16.86
CA SER A 28 -3.21 26.75 -16.55
C SER A 28 -4.72 26.94 -16.41
N PRO A 29 -5.61 26.35 -17.26
CA PRO A 29 -7.04 26.47 -17.09
C PRO A 29 -7.56 25.89 -15.75
N ILE A 30 -6.94 24.81 -15.28
CA ILE A 30 -7.29 24.17 -14.00
C ILE A 30 -6.82 25.05 -12.84
N LEU A 31 -5.56 25.52 -12.89
CA LEU A 31 -5.00 26.39 -11.84
C LEU A 31 -5.75 27.70 -11.71
N ASP A 32 -6.13 28.31 -12.82
CA ASP A 32 -6.95 29.53 -12.85
C ASP A 32 -8.34 29.26 -12.23
N ALA A 33 -8.99 28.16 -12.62
CA ALA A 33 -10.29 27.79 -12.08
C ALA A 33 -10.26 27.52 -10.56
N LEU A 34 -9.16 27.04 -9.98
CA LEU A 34 -9.05 26.80 -8.53
C LEU A 34 -9.32 28.05 -7.68
N LEU A 35 -9.14 29.24 -8.24
CA LEU A 35 -9.46 30.50 -7.54
C LEU A 35 -10.96 30.62 -7.24
N ASP A 36 -11.81 29.99 -8.06
CA ASP A 36 -13.27 30.01 -7.92
C ASP A 36 -13.79 28.80 -7.11
N TYR A 37 -12.91 27.80 -6.82
CA TYR A 37 -13.28 26.55 -6.14
C TYR A 37 -12.41 26.29 -4.89
N PRO A 38 -12.50 27.13 -3.84
CA PRO A 38 -11.65 27.06 -2.65
C PRO A 38 -11.81 25.77 -1.82
N GLN A 39 -12.84 24.97 -2.07
CA GLN A 39 -13.05 23.65 -1.48
C GLN A 39 -12.13 22.57 -2.06
N LEU A 40 -11.48 22.81 -3.20
CA LEU A 40 -10.47 21.93 -3.79
C LEU A 40 -9.08 22.46 -3.44
N ARG A 41 -8.34 21.68 -2.67
CA ARG A 41 -6.95 22.00 -2.30
C ARG A 41 -5.97 21.38 -3.29
N TYR A 42 -5.11 22.21 -3.90
CA TYR A 42 -4.03 21.73 -4.74
C TYR A 42 -2.77 21.46 -3.87
N VAL A 43 -2.28 20.23 -3.88
CA VAL A 43 -1.07 19.81 -3.16
C VAL A 43 0.08 19.74 -4.15
N VAL A 44 0.96 20.75 -4.08
CA VAL A 44 2.12 20.85 -4.98
C VAL A 44 3.20 19.88 -4.56
N ALA A 45 3.71 19.11 -5.53
CA ALA A 45 4.87 18.24 -5.35
C ALA A 45 5.92 18.57 -6.42
N LEU A 46 7.20 18.55 -6.05
CA LEU A 46 8.30 18.88 -6.98
C LEU A 46 8.65 17.75 -7.96
N HIS A 47 7.93 16.63 -7.90
CA HIS A 47 8.08 15.51 -8.81
C HIS A 47 6.75 14.76 -8.91
N GLU A 48 6.36 14.35 -10.10
CA GLU A 48 5.06 13.72 -10.36
C GLU A 48 4.92 12.36 -9.65
N GLY A 49 6.02 11.63 -9.45
CA GLY A 49 6.04 10.42 -8.64
C GLY A 49 5.69 10.69 -7.16
N VAL A 50 6.10 11.85 -6.63
CA VAL A 50 5.71 12.29 -5.27
C VAL A 50 4.22 12.61 -5.22
N ALA A 51 3.72 13.35 -6.20
CA ALA A 51 2.29 13.69 -6.30
C ALA A 51 1.42 12.42 -6.33
N LEU A 52 1.77 11.46 -7.20
CA LEU A 52 1.01 10.22 -7.35
C LEU A 52 1.14 9.31 -6.11
N GLY A 53 2.32 9.23 -5.50
CA GLY A 53 2.54 8.49 -4.25
C GLY A 53 1.67 9.05 -3.12
N ALA A 54 1.66 10.37 -2.92
CA ALA A 54 0.83 11.03 -1.90
C ALA A 54 -0.68 10.80 -2.17
N ALA A 55 -1.13 11.00 -3.39
CA ALA A 55 -2.51 10.74 -3.79
C ALA A 55 -2.93 9.28 -3.54
N SER A 56 -2.03 8.33 -3.86
CA SER A 56 -2.27 6.91 -3.67
C SER A 56 -2.56 6.56 -2.20
N TYR A 57 -1.73 7.03 -1.29
CA TYR A 57 -1.89 6.74 0.14
C TYR A 57 -3.03 7.54 0.78
N TYR A 58 -3.28 8.78 0.29
CA TYR A 58 -4.48 9.52 0.66
C TYR A 58 -5.76 8.73 0.33
N ALA A 59 -5.88 8.25 -0.91
CA ALA A 59 -7.05 7.48 -1.33
C ALA A 59 -7.19 6.17 -0.55
N GLN A 60 -6.09 5.45 -0.31
CA GLN A 60 -6.09 4.21 0.46
C GLN A 60 -6.55 4.41 1.90
N THR A 61 -6.23 5.53 2.54
CA THR A 61 -6.49 5.73 3.97
C THR A 61 -7.75 6.51 4.27
N SER A 62 -8.12 7.46 3.40
CA SER A 62 -9.38 8.21 3.51
C SER A 62 -10.61 7.44 2.99
N GLY A 63 -10.40 6.45 2.10
CA GLY A 63 -11.49 5.80 1.36
C GLY A 63 -12.13 6.67 0.28
N LYS A 64 -11.56 7.85 -0.01
CA LYS A 64 -12.00 8.78 -1.05
C LYS A 64 -11.21 8.56 -2.34
N ILE A 65 -11.76 8.98 -3.48
CA ILE A 65 -11.00 9.05 -4.72
C ILE A 65 -10.03 10.22 -4.61
N ALA A 66 -8.76 10.02 -4.96
CA ALA A 66 -7.80 11.11 -5.09
C ALA A 66 -7.56 11.45 -6.56
N VAL A 67 -7.24 12.72 -6.81
CA VAL A 67 -6.97 13.23 -8.16
C VAL A 67 -5.49 13.57 -8.28
N VAL A 68 -4.86 13.11 -9.36
CA VAL A 68 -3.49 13.48 -9.72
C VAL A 68 -3.53 14.29 -11.02
N ASN A 69 -2.87 15.43 -11.04
CA ASN A 69 -2.78 16.29 -12.19
C ASN A 69 -1.32 16.43 -12.64
N LEU A 70 -1.02 15.98 -13.86
CA LEU A 70 0.31 15.83 -14.41
C LEU A 70 0.52 16.72 -15.64
N HIS A 71 1.79 17.07 -15.93
CA HIS A 71 2.10 17.90 -17.09
C HIS A 71 2.47 17.04 -18.28
N VAL A 72 1.55 16.91 -19.23
CA VAL A 72 1.70 16.26 -20.55
C VAL A 72 2.51 14.92 -20.50
N ALA A 73 3.21 14.55 -21.56
CA ALA A 73 3.91 13.27 -21.63
C ALA A 73 5.08 13.14 -20.63
N PRO A 74 5.97 14.14 -20.43
CA PRO A 74 7.03 14.03 -19.43
C PRO A 74 6.50 13.82 -18.00
N GLY A 75 5.49 14.57 -17.60
CA GLY A 75 4.90 14.43 -16.27
C GLY A 75 4.24 13.07 -16.06
N LEU A 76 3.49 12.58 -17.05
CA LEU A 76 2.97 11.21 -17.02
C LEU A 76 4.10 10.18 -16.96
N GLY A 77 5.15 10.36 -17.77
CA GLY A 77 6.33 9.48 -17.78
C GLY A 77 7.01 9.38 -16.42
N ASN A 78 7.21 10.51 -15.73
CA ASN A 78 7.79 10.57 -14.38
C ASN A 78 6.91 9.87 -13.32
N ALA A 79 5.60 9.80 -13.53
CA ALA A 79 4.65 9.18 -12.61
C ALA A 79 4.46 7.67 -12.83
N LEU A 80 4.83 7.09 -13.98
CA LEU A 80 4.48 5.70 -14.35
C LEU A 80 4.92 4.65 -13.33
N GLY A 81 6.10 4.81 -12.71
CA GLY A 81 6.56 3.88 -11.66
C GLY A 81 5.62 3.84 -10.45
N MET A 82 5.14 5.00 -9.99
CA MET A 82 4.17 5.09 -8.90
C MET A 82 2.76 4.70 -9.35
N LEU A 83 2.40 4.95 -10.62
CA LEU A 83 1.13 4.50 -11.20
C LEU A 83 1.05 2.96 -11.23
N TYR A 84 2.17 2.28 -11.54
CA TYR A 84 2.26 0.82 -11.41
C TYR A 84 1.94 0.36 -9.99
N ASN A 85 2.50 1.00 -8.96
CA ASN A 85 2.24 0.68 -7.57
C ASN A 85 0.76 0.89 -7.19
N ALA A 86 0.17 2.00 -7.63
CA ALA A 86 -1.24 2.29 -7.42
C ALA A 86 -2.16 1.27 -8.12
N TYR A 87 -1.83 0.86 -9.35
CA TYR A 87 -2.54 -0.18 -10.09
C TYR A 87 -2.49 -1.54 -9.37
N LYS A 88 -1.30 -1.95 -8.92
CA LYS A 88 -1.12 -3.16 -8.12
C LYS A 88 -1.81 -3.09 -6.76
N GLY A 89 -1.85 -1.91 -6.15
CA GLY A 89 -2.55 -1.62 -4.89
C GLY A 89 -4.06 -1.48 -5.03
N ARG A 90 -4.62 -1.55 -6.25
CA ARG A 90 -6.07 -1.34 -6.50
C ARG A 90 -6.56 0.00 -5.93
N VAL A 91 -5.76 1.06 -6.09
CA VAL A 91 -6.06 2.36 -5.50
C VAL A 91 -7.02 3.16 -6.38
N PRO A 92 -8.14 3.67 -5.86
CA PRO A 92 -9.08 4.48 -6.64
C PRO A 92 -8.49 5.87 -6.90
N LEU A 93 -7.88 6.05 -8.08
CA LEU A 93 -7.29 7.32 -8.52
C LEU A 93 -7.93 7.78 -9.83
N LEU A 94 -8.17 9.09 -9.92
CA LEU A 94 -8.31 9.78 -11.17
C LEU A 94 -6.97 10.45 -11.51
N VAL A 95 -6.25 9.90 -12.46
CA VAL A 95 -5.02 10.49 -12.98
C VAL A 95 -5.36 11.31 -14.21
N THR A 96 -5.01 12.59 -14.20
CA THR A 96 -5.17 13.48 -15.35
C THR A 96 -3.83 13.99 -15.81
N ALA A 97 -3.71 14.28 -17.10
CA ALA A 97 -2.60 15.05 -17.63
C ALA A 97 -3.12 16.06 -18.63
N GLY A 98 -2.61 17.29 -18.57
CA GLY A 98 -2.88 18.25 -19.61
C GLY A 98 -2.39 17.72 -20.97
N GLN A 99 -3.02 18.17 -22.04
CA GLN A 99 -2.60 17.85 -23.40
C GLN A 99 -2.51 19.14 -24.20
N GLN A 100 -1.68 19.12 -25.24
CA GLN A 100 -1.55 20.24 -26.16
C GLN A 100 -2.86 20.52 -26.87
N ASP A 101 -3.01 21.76 -27.35
CA ASP A 101 -4.14 22.21 -28.15
C ASP A 101 -4.41 21.23 -29.30
N THR A 102 -5.63 20.74 -29.41
CA THR A 102 -6.04 19.72 -30.40
C THR A 102 -5.75 20.13 -31.84
N ARG A 103 -5.76 21.43 -32.15
CA ARG A 103 -5.44 22.01 -33.48
C ARG A 103 -3.96 21.87 -33.85
N LEU A 104 -3.08 21.63 -32.86
CA LEU A 104 -1.65 21.40 -33.07
C LEU A 104 -1.31 19.93 -33.31
N ARG A 105 -2.24 19.00 -33.09
CA ARG A 105 -1.99 17.55 -33.10
C ARG A 105 -1.19 17.07 -34.33
N LEU A 106 -1.58 17.50 -35.52
CA LEU A 106 -0.90 17.11 -36.77
C LEU A 106 0.40 17.89 -37.05
N ARG A 107 0.74 18.87 -36.21
CA ARG A 107 1.98 19.66 -36.32
C ARG A 107 3.11 19.14 -35.46
N GLY A 108 2.92 18.05 -34.70
CA GLY A 108 3.92 17.50 -33.80
C GLY A 108 4.31 18.48 -32.67
N PRO A 109 3.36 18.92 -31.83
CA PRO A 109 3.63 19.94 -30.82
C PRO A 109 4.66 19.45 -29.79
N VAL A 110 5.46 20.37 -29.26
CA VAL A 110 6.39 20.10 -28.14
C VAL A 110 5.62 19.45 -26.98
N LEU A 111 6.18 18.39 -26.41
CA LEU A 111 5.62 17.61 -25.29
C LEU A 111 4.31 16.86 -25.62
N GLY A 112 3.75 17.01 -26.82
CA GLY A 112 2.58 16.28 -27.26
C GLY A 112 2.91 14.81 -27.52
N HIS A 113 2.06 13.90 -27.04
CA HIS A 113 2.18 12.47 -27.29
C HIS A 113 0.82 11.78 -27.13
N ASP A 114 0.73 10.49 -27.47
CA ASP A 114 -0.42 9.67 -27.17
C ASP A 114 -0.41 9.28 -25.66
N LEU A 115 -1.00 10.17 -24.85
CA LEU A 115 -1.04 9.99 -23.39
C LEU A 115 -1.93 8.81 -22.99
N VAL A 116 -2.98 8.54 -23.77
CA VAL A 116 -3.89 7.42 -23.54
C VAL A 116 -3.13 6.10 -23.69
N ALA A 117 -2.36 5.93 -24.77
CA ALA A 117 -1.56 4.74 -24.97
C ALA A 117 -0.46 4.58 -23.91
N MET A 118 0.12 5.68 -23.41
CA MET A 118 1.12 5.64 -22.34
C MET A 118 0.52 5.14 -21.01
N ALA A 119 -0.69 5.56 -20.65
CA ALA A 119 -1.32 5.23 -19.39
C ALA A 119 -2.08 3.89 -19.40
N ALA A 120 -2.58 3.45 -20.56
CA ALA A 120 -3.49 2.32 -20.70
C ALA A 120 -3.03 1.02 -20.01
N PRO A 121 -1.75 0.61 -20.06
CA PRO A 121 -1.30 -0.63 -19.41
C PRO A 121 -1.38 -0.62 -17.87
N LEU A 122 -1.47 0.57 -17.26
CA LEU A 122 -1.43 0.78 -15.80
C LEU A 122 -2.71 1.40 -15.24
N THR A 123 -3.79 1.37 -16.01
CA THR A 123 -5.10 1.92 -15.62
C THR A 123 -6.23 0.99 -15.99
N LYS A 124 -7.36 1.11 -15.29
CA LYS A 124 -8.58 0.37 -15.63
C LYS A 124 -9.26 0.91 -16.89
N TRP A 125 -9.08 2.19 -17.16
CA TRP A 125 -9.60 2.89 -18.33
C TRP A 125 -8.79 4.15 -18.57
N SER A 126 -8.58 4.46 -19.85
CA SER A 126 -7.87 5.67 -20.28
C SER A 126 -8.61 6.31 -21.43
N VAL A 127 -8.76 7.63 -21.41
CA VAL A 127 -9.47 8.39 -22.43
C VAL A 127 -8.89 9.81 -22.56
N GLN A 128 -9.02 10.42 -23.73
CA GLN A 128 -8.83 11.84 -23.95
C GLN A 128 -10.20 12.50 -24.14
N VAL A 129 -10.40 13.67 -23.56
CA VAL A 129 -11.59 14.49 -23.82
C VAL A 129 -11.41 15.21 -25.15
N GLU A 130 -12.29 14.98 -26.10
CA GLU A 130 -12.20 15.59 -27.44
C GLU A 130 -13.06 16.87 -27.57
N ARG A 131 -14.11 17.01 -26.77
CA ARG A 131 -15.03 18.15 -26.78
C ARG A 131 -15.54 18.46 -25.37
N ALA A 132 -15.84 19.73 -25.10
CA ALA A 132 -16.32 20.14 -23.78
C ALA A 132 -17.66 19.50 -23.37
N ASP A 133 -18.51 19.12 -24.31
CA ASP A 133 -19.77 18.44 -24.03
C ASP A 133 -19.64 16.98 -23.57
N GLU A 134 -18.41 16.41 -23.63
CA GLU A 134 -18.10 15.08 -23.14
C GLU A 134 -17.72 15.04 -21.66
N PHE A 135 -17.31 16.19 -21.06
CA PHE A 135 -16.79 16.23 -19.70
C PHE A 135 -17.71 15.59 -18.66
N GLY A 136 -19.00 15.95 -18.66
CA GLY A 136 -19.94 15.39 -17.68
C GLY A 136 -19.97 13.85 -17.70
N LEU A 137 -20.08 13.25 -18.89
CA LEU A 137 -20.14 11.81 -19.04
C LEU A 137 -18.78 11.13 -18.76
N ILE A 138 -17.67 11.69 -19.27
CA ILE A 138 -16.33 11.14 -19.08
C ILE A 138 -15.96 11.16 -17.60
N MET A 139 -16.18 12.26 -16.90
CA MET A 139 -15.87 12.40 -15.49
C MET A 139 -16.68 11.43 -14.63
N HIS A 140 -17.99 11.35 -14.86
CA HIS A 140 -18.85 10.38 -14.17
C HIS A 140 -18.35 8.94 -14.37
N ARG A 141 -18.07 8.55 -15.61
CA ARG A 141 -17.56 7.21 -15.96
C ARG A 141 -16.19 6.95 -15.34
N ALA A 142 -15.27 7.90 -15.40
CA ALA A 142 -13.91 7.77 -14.86
C ALA A 142 -13.94 7.54 -13.34
N LEU A 143 -14.69 8.37 -12.61
CA LEU A 143 -14.79 8.28 -11.15
C LEU A 143 -15.52 7.00 -10.72
N LYS A 144 -16.57 6.59 -11.46
CA LYS A 144 -17.23 5.31 -11.24
C LYS A 144 -16.27 4.12 -11.43
N ILE A 145 -15.56 4.06 -12.56
CA ILE A 145 -14.64 2.94 -12.87
C ILE A 145 -13.49 2.89 -11.85
N ALA A 146 -12.98 4.04 -11.41
CA ALA A 146 -11.94 4.08 -10.39
C ALA A 146 -12.41 3.47 -9.06
N ALA A 147 -13.65 3.74 -8.65
CA ALA A 147 -14.23 3.26 -7.40
C ALA A 147 -14.78 1.84 -7.45
N ASP A 148 -15.22 1.36 -8.63
CA ASP A 148 -15.83 0.03 -8.77
C ASP A 148 -14.82 -1.09 -8.42
N PRO A 149 -15.17 -2.02 -7.55
CA PRO A 149 -14.30 -3.15 -7.22
C PRO A 149 -14.03 -4.10 -8.41
N PRO A 150 -12.80 -4.59 -8.53
CA PRO A 150 -11.63 -4.10 -7.81
C PRO A 150 -11.32 -2.66 -8.19
N ALA A 151 -11.20 -1.76 -7.21
CA ALA A 151 -10.86 -0.36 -7.45
C ALA A 151 -9.51 -0.25 -8.19
N GLY A 152 -9.22 0.91 -8.76
CA GLY A 152 -7.94 1.11 -9.44
C GLY A 152 -7.88 2.44 -10.19
N PRO A 153 -6.69 2.86 -10.63
CA PRO A 153 -6.49 4.12 -11.33
C PRO A 153 -7.19 4.13 -12.69
N VAL A 154 -7.70 5.31 -13.05
CA VAL A 154 -8.16 5.66 -14.39
C VAL A 154 -7.40 6.88 -14.88
N PHE A 155 -7.31 7.06 -16.19
CA PHE A 155 -6.58 8.17 -16.79
C PHE A 155 -7.47 9.00 -17.72
N VAL A 156 -7.37 10.33 -17.61
CA VAL A 156 -8.09 11.29 -18.49
C VAL A 156 -7.10 12.34 -18.99
N ALA A 157 -6.87 12.40 -20.28
CA ALA A 157 -6.10 13.46 -20.92
C ALA A 157 -6.99 14.69 -21.18
N LEU A 158 -6.49 15.87 -20.85
CA LEU A 158 -7.22 17.14 -20.83
C LEU A 158 -6.58 18.16 -21.79
N PRO A 159 -6.99 18.24 -23.08
CA PRO A 159 -6.48 19.24 -23.99
C PRO A 159 -6.83 20.66 -23.54
N ILE A 160 -5.84 21.57 -23.58
CA ILE A 160 -5.96 22.93 -23.05
C ILE A 160 -7.11 23.72 -23.74
N ASP A 161 -7.27 23.57 -25.05
CA ASP A 161 -8.34 24.24 -25.80
C ASP A 161 -9.73 23.69 -25.49
N VAL A 162 -9.84 22.38 -25.17
CA VAL A 162 -11.11 21.74 -24.81
C VAL A 162 -11.56 22.18 -23.41
N LEU A 163 -10.63 22.39 -22.48
CA LEU A 163 -10.94 22.94 -21.15
C LEU A 163 -11.56 24.36 -21.23
N GLU A 164 -11.21 25.13 -22.27
CA GLU A 164 -11.71 26.50 -22.47
C GLU A 164 -12.91 26.59 -23.40
N GLN A 165 -13.38 25.49 -24.01
CA GLN A 165 -14.60 25.49 -24.82
C GLN A 165 -15.84 25.71 -23.97
N ASP A 166 -16.80 26.50 -24.51
CA ASP A 166 -18.12 26.66 -23.91
C ASP A 166 -18.97 25.40 -24.10
N THR A 167 -19.78 25.07 -23.10
CA THR A 167 -20.71 23.94 -23.11
C THR A 167 -21.95 24.25 -22.28
N GLU A 168 -23.06 23.59 -22.64
CA GLU A 168 -24.30 23.58 -21.85
C GLU A 168 -24.44 22.35 -20.96
N VAL A 169 -23.46 21.45 -21.03
CA VAL A 169 -23.44 20.20 -20.22
C VAL A 169 -23.09 20.52 -18.77
N GLU A 170 -23.88 19.96 -17.86
CA GLU A 170 -23.64 20.00 -16.41
C GLU A 170 -22.97 18.70 -15.92
N PRO A 171 -22.33 18.72 -14.72
CA PRO A 171 -21.87 17.51 -14.06
C PRO A 171 -23.03 16.53 -13.84
N PHE A 172 -22.74 15.22 -14.00
CA PHE A 172 -23.73 14.21 -13.66
C PHE A 172 -23.99 14.20 -12.15
N PRO A 173 -25.25 14.05 -11.71
CA PRO A 173 -25.55 13.88 -10.31
C PRO A 173 -24.96 12.55 -9.81
N VAL A 174 -24.41 12.59 -8.60
CA VAL A 174 -23.82 11.40 -7.98
C VAL A 174 -24.93 10.58 -7.32
N GLY A 175 -25.09 9.36 -7.78
CA GLY A 175 -25.92 8.35 -7.13
C GLY A 175 -25.07 7.32 -6.38
N GLU A 176 -25.67 6.19 -5.99
CA GLU A 176 -24.90 5.02 -5.56
C GLU A 176 -24.15 4.46 -6.78
N LEU A 177 -22.81 4.60 -6.78
CA LEU A 177 -22.00 4.21 -7.93
C LEU A 177 -21.92 2.68 -8.08
N TYR A 178 -21.83 1.95 -6.95
CA TYR A 178 -21.64 0.52 -6.98
C TYR A 178 -22.12 -0.18 -5.69
N ARG A 179 -22.82 -1.30 -5.87
CA ARG A 179 -23.08 -2.28 -4.80
C ARG A 179 -22.43 -3.61 -5.17
N ALA A 180 -21.54 -4.12 -4.32
CA ALA A 180 -20.90 -5.41 -4.55
C ALA A 180 -21.91 -6.54 -4.54
N PRO A 181 -21.74 -7.56 -5.41
CA PRO A 181 -22.54 -8.75 -5.35
C PRO A 181 -22.37 -9.48 -4.01
N THR A 182 -23.43 -10.09 -3.53
CA THR A 182 -23.36 -11.04 -2.42
C THR A 182 -22.78 -12.35 -2.95
N PRO A 183 -21.84 -13.00 -2.23
CA PRO A 183 -21.36 -14.31 -2.64
C PRO A 183 -22.49 -15.32 -2.77
N ASP A 184 -22.34 -16.25 -3.73
CA ASP A 184 -23.33 -17.29 -4.01
C ASP A 184 -23.64 -18.12 -2.75
N PRO A 185 -24.93 -18.30 -2.38
CA PRO A 185 -25.31 -19.00 -1.14
C PRO A 185 -24.92 -20.48 -1.12
N ASP A 186 -24.95 -21.16 -2.27
CA ASP A 186 -24.59 -22.59 -2.36
C ASP A 186 -23.09 -22.75 -2.22
N GLY A 187 -22.31 -21.85 -2.83
CA GLY A 187 -20.86 -21.78 -2.66
C GLY A 187 -20.47 -21.46 -1.21
N ILE A 188 -21.16 -20.54 -0.55
CA ILE A 188 -20.96 -20.27 0.90
C ILE A 188 -21.24 -21.53 1.72
N ARG A 189 -22.32 -22.26 1.44
CA ARG A 189 -22.66 -23.49 2.14
C ARG A 189 -21.55 -24.53 2.01
N ALA A 190 -21.08 -24.77 0.77
CA ALA A 190 -19.97 -25.67 0.51
C ALA A 190 -18.68 -25.26 1.23
N ALA A 191 -18.35 -23.96 1.25
CA ALA A 191 -17.20 -23.44 2.00
C ALA A 191 -17.34 -23.68 3.50
N VAL A 192 -18.51 -23.44 4.08
CA VAL A 192 -18.81 -23.67 5.50
C VAL A 192 -18.68 -25.14 5.88
N GLU A 193 -19.20 -26.06 5.07
CA GLU A 193 -19.07 -27.50 5.29
C GLU A 193 -17.61 -27.96 5.33
N ILE A 194 -16.79 -27.47 4.39
CA ILE A 194 -15.34 -27.74 4.35
C ILE A 194 -14.65 -27.18 5.59
N LEU A 195 -14.92 -25.93 5.97
CA LEU A 195 -14.30 -25.28 7.12
C LEU A 195 -14.70 -25.98 8.43
N ALA A 196 -15.98 -26.33 8.61
CA ALA A 196 -16.48 -27.00 9.80
C ALA A 196 -16.02 -28.47 9.96
N ALA A 197 -15.53 -29.08 8.88
CA ALA A 197 -14.95 -30.42 8.90
C ALA A 197 -13.41 -30.43 9.00
N SER A 198 -12.76 -29.25 8.95
CA SER A 198 -11.31 -29.13 8.91
C SER A 198 -10.66 -29.49 10.26
N ARG A 199 -9.46 -30.10 10.17
CA ARG A 199 -8.65 -30.42 11.37
C ARG A 199 -7.63 -29.34 11.65
N ARG A 200 -7.08 -28.70 10.62
CA ARG A 200 -6.06 -27.67 10.72
C ARG A 200 -6.31 -26.56 9.67
N PRO A 201 -7.39 -25.78 9.86
CA PRO A 201 -7.69 -24.66 8.95
C PRO A 201 -6.65 -23.56 9.10
N VAL A 202 -6.30 -22.94 7.96
CA VAL A 202 -5.45 -21.76 7.88
C VAL A 202 -6.16 -20.71 7.02
N ILE A 203 -5.98 -19.44 7.35
CA ILE A 203 -6.49 -18.31 6.57
C ILE A 203 -5.28 -17.52 6.03
N VAL A 204 -5.31 -17.19 4.75
CA VAL A 204 -4.39 -16.21 4.14
C VAL A 204 -5.21 -14.99 3.78
N ALA A 205 -4.93 -13.88 4.43
CA ALA A 205 -5.67 -12.64 4.32
C ALA A 205 -4.92 -11.64 3.43
N GLY A 206 -5.60 -11.13 2.43
CA GLY A 206 -5.13 -10.01 1.60
C GLY A 206 -5.65 -8.65 2.11
N ASP A 207 -5.23 -7.58 1.47
CA ASP A 207 -5.48 -6.20 1.90
C ASP A 207 -6.95 -5.81 1.99
N GLU A 208 -7.83 -6.41 1.16
CA GLU A 208 -9.27 -6.13 1.18
C GLU A 208 -9.95 -6.59 2.49
N THR A 209 -9.29 -7.47 3.28
CA THR A 209 -9.81 -7.90 4.59
C THR A 209 -9.68 -6.83 5.66
N ALA A 210 -8.85 -5.80 5.47
CA ALA A 210 -8.68 -4.71 6.42
C ALA A 210 -10.00 -4.06 6.83
N ALA A 211 -10.92 -3.90 5.88
CA ALA A 211 -12.27 -3.40 6.15
C ALA A 211 -13.17 -4.37 6.95
N ALA A 212 -12.75 -5.62 7.13
CA ALA A 212 -13.49 -6.69 7.79
C ALA A 212 -12.66 -7.37 8.91
N MET A 213 -11.75 -6.61 9.53
CA MET A 213 -10.82 -7.13 10.54
C MET A 213 -11.55 -7.83 11.71
N ALA A 214 -12.64 -7.26 12.20
CA ALA A 214 -13.40 -7.83 13.32
C ALA A 214 -14.08 -9.16 12.95
N GLU A 215 -14.67 -9.23 11.74
CA GLU A 215 -15.29 -10.44 11.22
C GLU A 215 -14.26 -11.54 10.99
N LEU A 216 -13.08 -11.17 10.47
CA LEU A 216 -11.95 -12.10 10.25
C LEU A 216 -11.42 -12.63 11.59
N ALA A 217 -11.20 -11.76 12.58
CA ALA A 217 -10.73 -12.15 13.92
C ALA A 217 -11.68 -13.15 14.59
N THR A 218 -12.99 -12.88 14.47
CA THR A 218 -14.02 -13.76 15.03
C THR A 218 -14.02 -15.12 14.33
N LEU A 219 -14.05 -15.16 12.98
CA LEU A 219 -14.00 -16.41 12.23
C LEU A 219 -12.72 -17.20 12.52
N ALA A 220 -11.56 -16.54 12.57
CA ALA A 220 -10.29 -17.18 12.91
C ALA A 220 -10.32 -17.85 14.28
N SER A 221 -10.93 -17.19 15.28
CA SER A 221 -11.09 -17.72 16.64
C SER A 221 -12.07 -18.90 16.68
N GLU A 222 -13.21 -18.80 15.99
CA GLU A 222 -14.21 -19.88 15.92
C GLU A 222 -13.68 -21.14 15.22
N LEU A 223 -12.81 -20.97 14.21
CA LEU A 223 -12.12 -22.05 13.52
C LEU A 223 -10.87 -22.55 14.29
N GLY A 224 -10.29 -21.77 15.19
CA GLY A 224 -8.95 -22.02 15.73
C GLY A 224 -7.90 -21.99 14.60
N ALA A 225 -8.06 -21.09 13.63
CA ALA A 225 -7.23 -21.01 12.43
C ALA A 225 -6.07 -20.02 12.62
N ALA A 226 -4.87 -20.40 12.20
CA ALA A 226 -3.78 -19.45 12.05
C ALA A 226 -4.08 -18.51 10.87
N VAL A 227 -3.79 -17.21 11.03
CA VAL A 227 -4.01 -16.19 9.99
C VAL A 227 -2.68 -15.61 9.56
N TRP A 228 -2.34 -15.82 8.30
CA TRP A 228 -1.21 -15.22 7.61
C TRP A 228 -1.69 -14.05 6.76
N CYS A 229 -0.87 -13.03 6.61
CA CYS A 229 -1.08 -12.02 5.57
C CYS A 229 -0.34 -12.42 4.29
N GLU A 230 -0.74 -11.85 3.16
CA GLU A 230 0.09 -11.86 1.96
C GLU A 230 1.46 -11.21 2.24
N GLY A 231 2.52 -11.67 1.57
CA GLY A 231 3.89 -11.23 1.83
C GLY A 231 4.08 -9.72 1.64
N ILE A 232 3.58 -9.17 0.53
CA ILE A 232 3.54 -7.71 0.29
C ILE A 232 2.15 -7.22 0.68
N ARG A 233 2.02 -6.68 1.90
CA ARG A 233 0.75 -6.17 2.42
C ARG A 233 0.74 -4.66 2.52
N ALA A 234 -0.37 -4.03 2.14
CA ALA A 234 -0.58 -2.60 2.35
C ALA A 234 -1.37 -2.30 3.63
N ARG A 235 -2.00 -3.30 4.25
CA ARG A 235 -2.88 -3.13 5.41
C ARG A 235 -2.67 -4.19 6.46
N GLN A 236 -3.08 -3.87 7.68
CA GLN A 236 -3.16 -4.83 8.78
C GLN A 236 -4.48 -5.61 8.71
N ALA A 237 -4.42 -6.94 8.66
CA ALA A 237 -5.59 -7.80 8.55
C ALA A 237 -6.19 -8.20 9.91
N LEU A 238 -5.34 -8.33 10.95
CA LEU A 238 -5.73 -8.58 12.33
C LEU A 238 -4.92 -7.69 13.29
N PRO A 239 -5.41 -7.42 14.50
CA PRO A 239 -4.58 -6.82 15.55
C PRO A 239 -3.31 -7.64 15.75
N SER A 240 -2.17 -6.96 15.87
CA SER A 240 -0.87 -7.64 16.01
C SER A 240 -0.82 -8.55 17.23
N ALA A 241 -1.51 -8.18 18.31
CA ALA A 241 -1.62 -8.97 19.55
C ALA A 241 -2.54 -10.19 19.43
N HIS A 242 -3.38 -10.30 18.37
CA HIS A 242 -4.33 -11.41 18.25
C HIS A 242 -3.60 -12.77 18.20
N PRO A 243 -4.01 -13.77 19.03
CA PRO A 243 -3.29 -15.07 19.13
C PRO A 243 -3.13 -15.79 17.80
N ASN A 244 -4.15 -15.70 16.96
CA ASN A 244 -4.17 -16.39 15.64
C ASN A 244 -3.35 -15.67 14.57
N PHE A 245 -2.97 -14.40 14.77
CA PHE A 245 -2.17 -13.65 13.80
C PHE A 245 -0.74 -14.18 13.73
N ARG A 246 -0.28 -14.48 12.52
CA ARG A 246 1.07 -14.98 12.29
C ARG A 246 1.95 -13.92 11.67
N LEU A 247 2.11 -13.58 10.61
CA LEU A 247 2.89 -12.50 9.96
C LEU A 247 2.58 -12.53 8.45
N GLY A 248 3.41 -11.86 7.64
CA GLY A 248 3.41 -12.00 6.20
C GLY A 248 4.00 -13.35 5.77
N LEU A 249 3.43 -13.96 4.73
CA LEU A 249 3.99 -15.12 4.06
C LEU A 249 5.32 -14.76 3.39
N PRO A 250 6.25 -15.71 3.26
CA PRO A 250 7.46 -15.53 2.46
C PRO A 250 7.16 -15.42 0.96
N PHE A 251 8.19 -15.13 0.14
CA PHE A 251 8.08 -14.79 -1.29
C PHE A 251 8.51 -15.91 -2.23
N ASP A 252 8.46 -17.16 -1.81
CA ASP A 252 8.70 -18.32 -2.68
C ASP A 252 7.83 -19.52 -2.30
N THR A 253 7.45 -20.31 -3.30
CA THR A 253 6.55 -21.47 -3.20
C THR A 253 6.96 -22.44 -2.07
N VAL A 254 8.25 -22.73 -1.92
CA VAL A 254 8.72 -23.73 -0.94
C VAL A 254 8.58 -23.21 0.48
N ALA A 255 8.95 -21.96 0.71
CA ALA A 255 8.84 -21.32 2.01
C ALA A 255 7.38 -21.06 2.40
N ILE A 256 6.52 -20.67 1.43
CA ILE A 256 5.07 -20.55 1.64
C ILE A 256 4.49 -21.90 2.06
N ARG A 257 4.75 -22.96 1.31
CA ARG A 257 4.27 -24.33 1.64
C ARG A 257 4.72 -24.76 3.03
N LYS A 258 5.97 -24.46 3.41
CA LYS A 258 6.48 -24.73 4.75
C LYS A 258 5.76 -23.93 5.84
N ALA A 259 5.42 -22.66 5.58
CA ALA A 259 4.66 -21.83 6.51
C ALA A 259 3.23 -22.37 6.73
N LEU A 260 2.64 -22.97 5.69
CA LEU A 260 1.30 -23.54 5.70
C LEU A 260 1.29 -25.05 6.01
N ASP A 261 2.45 -25.64 6.37
CA ASP A 261 2.60 -27.09 6.55
C ASP A 261 1.55 -27.69 7.48
N GLY A 262 1.02 -28.84 7.07
CA GLY A 262 -0.03 -29.59 7.77
C GLY A 262 -1.44 -28.96 7.68
N ALA A 263 -1.65 -27.84 6.98
CA ALA A 263 -3.00 -27.33 6.73
C ALA A 263 -3.76 -28.31 5.83
N ASP A 264 -4.98 -28.67 6.22
CA ASP A 264 -5.92 -29.45 5.41
C ASP A 264 -6.93 -28.59 4.65
N VAL A 265 -7.17 -27.36 5.14
CA VAL A 265 -7.99 -26.36 4.48
C VAL A 265 -7.30 -25.00 4.53
N VAL A 266 -7.20 -24.31 3.39
CA VAL A 266 -6.67 -22.95 3.27
C VAL A 266 -7.75 -22.03 2.71
N LEU A 267 -8.21 -21.07 3.52
CA LEU A 267 -9.09 -20.00 3.10
C LEU A 267 -8.25 -18.82 2.64
N LEU A 268 -8.30 -18.52 1.34
CA LEU A 268 -7.69 -17.36 0.71
C LEU A 268 -8.76 -16.28 0.58
N ILE A 269 -8.56 -15.09 1.15
CA ILE A 269 -9.60 -14.06 1.15
C ILE A 269 -9.05 -12.65 1.00
N GLY A 270 -9.53 -11.90 -0.01
CA GLY A 270 -9.22 -10.51 -0.25
C GLY A 270 -7.83 -10.23 -0.84
N GLY A 271 -7.31 -11.17 -1.68
CA GLY A 271 -6.01 -11.13 -2.33
C GLY A 271 -5.75 -9.97 -3.28
N PRO A 272 -4.66 -9.96 -4.07
CA PRO A 272 -4.01 -11.12 -4.71
C PRO A 272 -3.17 -11.97 -3.77
N PHE A 273 -2.88 -13.23 -4.20
CA PHE A 273 -2.16 -14.18 -3.37
C PHE A 273 -0.94 -14.74 -4.11
N PHE A 274 0.13 -15.01 -3.34
CA PHE A 274 1.35 -15.66 -3.77
C PHE A 274 2.07 -14.89 -4.88
N GLU A 275 2.32 -13.61 -4.63
CA GLU A 275 3.19 -12.79 -5.49
C GLU A 275 4.65 -13.17 -5.19
N GLU A 276 5.20 -14.06 -6.01
CA GLU A 276 6.54 -14.64 -5.80
C GLU A 276 7.63 -13.85 -6.53
N VAL A 277 8.80 -13.80 -5.92
CA VAL A 277 10.00 -13.21 -6.54
C VAL A 277 10.86 -14.27 -7.23
N TRP A 278 10.91 -15.48 -6.66
CA TRP A 278 11.73 -16.58 -7.15
C TRP A 278 10.87 -17.78 -7.52
N TYR A 279 10.95 -18.20 -8.77
CA TYR A 279 10.26 -19.41 -9.21
C TYR A 279 10.75 -20.66 -8.46
N ALA A 280 9.82 -21.44 -7.97
CA ALA A 280 10.05 -22.80 -7.53
C ALA A 280 8.91 -23.70 -8.05
N PRO A 281 9.18 -24.96 -8.42
CA PRO A 281 8.15 -25.84 -8.96
C PRO A 281 7.16 -26.30 -7.88
N GLY A 282 5.94 -26.59 -8.29
CA GLY A 282 4.89 -27.14 -7.45
C GLY A 282 3.89 -26.08 -6.95
N SER A 283 2.99 -26.50 -6.06
CA SER A 283 1.99 -25.65 -5.43
C SER A 283 2.52 -24.98 -4.17
N PRO A 284 2.16 -23.72 -3.88
CA PRO A 284 2.41 -23.08 -2.59
C PRO A 284 1.57 -23.71 -1.46
N LEU A 285 0.52 -24.46 -1.77
CA LEU A 285 -0.31 -25.13 -0.79
C LEU A 285 0.26 -26.51 -0.43
N PRO A 286 0.07 -26.99 0.83
CA PRO A 286 0.38 -28.36 1.21
C PRO A 286 -0.37 -29.38 0.35
N GLU A 287 0.23 -30.57 0.17
CA GLU A 287 -0.38 -31.66 -0.58
C GLU A 287 -1.69 -32.10 0.08
N GLY A 288 -2.74 -32.24 -0.71
CA GLY A 288 -4.08 -32.62 -0.24
C GLY A 288 -4.88 -31.50 0.44
N ALA A 289 -4.33 -30.32 0.64
CA ALA A 289 -5.06 -29.20 1.20
C ALA A 289 -6.16 -28.70 0.25
N LEU A 290 -7.36 -28.50 0.79
CA LEU A 290 -8.47 -27.89 0.06
C LEU A 290 -8.38 -26.37 0.11
N ALA A 291 -8.41 -25.71 -1.04
CA ALA A 291 -8.45 -24.27 -1.12
C ALA A 291 -9.88 -23.74 -1.28
N ILE A 292 -10.21 -22.74 -0.47
CA ILE A 292 -11.39 -21.88 -0.63
C ILE A 292 -10.87 -20.50 -0.98
N HIS A 293 -11.40 -19.86 -2.04
CA HIS A 293 -10.94 -18.55 -2.47
C HIS A 293 -12.09 -17.56 -2.57
N VAL A 294 -12.01 -16.47 -1.82
CA VAL A 294 -12.93 -15.32 -1.88
C VAL A 294 -12.21 -14.13 -2.47
N GLU A 295 -12.70 -13.63 -3.59
CA GLU A 295 -12.05 -12.55 -4.35
C GLU A 295 -13.12 -11.57 -4.87
N SER A 296 -12.83 -10.28 -4.86
CA SER A 296 -13.71 -9.25 -5.43
C SER A 296 -13.65 -9.20 -6.96
N SER A 297 -12.58 -9.72 -7.57
CA SER A 297 -12.35 -9.76 -9.01
C SER A 297 -12.63 -11.15 -9.60
N PRO A 298 -13.61 -11.29 -10.51
CA PRO A 298 -13.85 -12.56 -11.22
C PRO A 298 -12.61 -13.04 -12.00
N GLU A 299 -11.84 -12.11 -12.57
CA GLU A 299 -10.63 -12.43 -13.36
C GLU A 299 -9.50 -13.03 -12.53
N ARG A 300 -9.42 -12.66 -11.24
CA ARG A 300 -8.37 -13.11 -10.33
C ARG A 300 -8.77 -14.34 -9.52
N LEU A 301 -10.07 -14.64 -9.47
CA LEU A 301 -10.55 -15.81 -8.78
C LEU A 301 -9.94 -17.08 -9.40
N ALA A 302 -9.26 -17.87 -8.57
CA ALA A 302 -8.58 -19.11 -8.98
C ALA A 302 -7.51 -18.93 -10.09
N HIS A 303 -7.00 -17.70 -10.30
CA HIS A 303 -6.12 -17.36 -11.42
C HIS A 303 -4.84 -18.22 -11.46
N ASN A 304 -4.22 -18.45 -10.31
CA ASN A 304 -2.92 -19.14 -10.18
C ASN A 304 -2.98 -20.43 -9.36
N LEU A 305 -4.17 -20.87 -8.93
CA LEU A 305 -4.37 -22.02 -8.08
C LEU A 305 -5.63 -22.80 -8.46
N ALA A 306 -5.57 -24.12 -8.31
CA ALA A 306 -6.78 -24.94 -8.27
C ALA A 306 -7.49 -24.74 -6.92
N VAL A 307 -8.75 -24.34 -6.95
CA VAL A 307 -9.56 -24.14 -5.74
C VAL A 307 -10.74 -25.11 -5.71
N ARG A 308 -11.11 -25.52 -4.50
CA ARG A 308 -12.30 -26.37 -4.31
C ARG A 308 -13.60 -25.58 -4.36
N VAL A 309 -13.58 -24.36 -3.78
CA VAL A 309 -14.69 -23.43 -3.81
C VAL A 309 -14.17 -22.04 -4.13
N GLY A 310 -14.68 -21.43 -5.19
CA GLY A 310 -14.37 -20.04 -5.59
C GLY A 310 -15.61 -19.17 -5.44
N LEU A 311 -15.46 -18.00 -4.79
CA LEU A 311 -16.54 -17.06 -4.50
C LEU A 311 -16.16 -15.65 -4.92
N VAL A 312 -16.98 -15.05 -5.78
CA VAL A 312 -16.85 -13.61 -6.09
C VAL A 312 -17.70 -12.81 -5.11
N GLY A 313 -17.06 -11.87 -4.41
CA GLY A 313 -17.74 -10.98 -3.49
C GLY A 313 -16.81 -10.24 -2.56
N ARG A 314 -17.37 -9.27 -1.81
CA ARG A 314 -16.58 -8.53 -0.81
C ARG A 314 -16.20 -9.42 0.37
N PRO A 315 -14.96 -9.34 0.88
CA PRO A 315 -14.52 -10.12 2.04
C PRO A 315 -15.44 -9.99 3.25
N ARG A 316 -15.88 -8.78 3.61
CA ARG A 316 -16.79 -8.58 4.75
C ARG A 316 -18.09 -9.35 4.62
N ALA A 317 -18.74 -9.30 3.46
CA ALA A 317 -19.99 -10.02 3.22
C ALA A 317 -19.79 -11.53 3.32
N ALA A 318 -18.73 -12.05 2.71
CA ALA A 318 -18.38 -13.47 2.77
C ALA A 318 -18.08 -13.94 4.20
N LEU A 319 -17.23 -13.20 4.93
CA LEU A 319 -16.84 -13.52 6.31
C LEU A 319 -18.04 -13.56 7.25
N SER A 320 -18.96 -12.58 7.16
CA SER A 320 -20.17 -12.54 8.01
C SER A 320 -21.03 -13.79 7.81
N VAL A 321 -21.32 -14.16 6.55
CA VAL A 321 -22.16 -15.32 6.26
C VAL A 321 -21.46 -16.65 6.56
N MET A 322 -20.14 -16.76 6.26
CA MET A 322 -19.33 -17.94 6.63
C MET A 322 -19.30 -18.15 8.14
N ARG A 323 -19.08 -17.09 8.92
CA ARG A 323 -19.10 -17.16 10.38
C ARG A 323 -20.42 -17.68 10.93
N GLU A 324 -21.54 -17.11 10.48
CA GLU A 324 -22.87 -17.59 10.88
C GLU A 324 -23.10 -19.06 10.49
N GLY A 325 -22.63 -19.45 9.30
CA GLY A 325 -22.68 -20.82 8.83
C GLY A 325 -21.87 -21.77 9.71
N VAL A 326 -20.62 -21.43 10.00
CA VAL A 326 -19.75 -22.23 10.89
C VAL A 326 -20.35 -22.35 12.29
N ALA A 327 -20.87 -21.26 12.86
CA ALA A 327 -21.51 -21.28 14.19
C ALA A 327 -22.71 -22.26 14.26
N ARG A 328 -23.46 -22.42 13.16
CA ARG A 328 -24.59 -23.37 13.07
C ARG A 328 -24.15 -24.82 12.80
N THR A 329 -23.10 -25.01 12.00
CA THR A 329 -22.71 -26.33 11.45
C THR A 329 -21.66 -27.04 12.31
N ALA A 330 -20.80 -26.28 13.01
CA ALA A 330 -19.71 -26.82 13.80
C ALA A 330 -20.20 -27.72 14.93
N SER A 331 -19.69 -28.96 14.98
CA SER A 331 -19.98 -29.91 16.05
C SER A 331 -19.34 -29.51 17.39
N PRO A 332 -19.82 -30.01 18.54
CA PRO A 332 -19.15 -29.81 19.83
C PRO A 332 -17.68 -30.25 19.80
N ALA A 333 -17.38 -31.36 19.17
CA ALA A 333 -15.99 -31.87 19.02
C ALA A 333 -15.13 -30.92 18.19
N PHE A 334 -15.66 -30.31 17.14
CA PHE A 334 -14.94 -29.30 16.35
C PHE A 334 -14.63 -28.06 17.18
N ARG A 335 -15.59 -27.58 17.98
CA ARG A 335 -15.41 -26.40 18.85
C ARG A 335 -14.34 -26.65 19.93
N GLU A 336 -14.34 -27.84 20.54
CA GLU A 336 -13.30 -28.24 21.49
C GLU A 336 -11.93 -28.30 20.83
N ALA A 337 -11.82 -28.88 19.63
CA ALA A 337 -10.59 -28.90 18.85
C ALA A 337 -10.12 -27.49 18.45
N ALA A 338 -11.05 -26.58 18.09
CA ALA A 338 -10.75 -25.18 17.79
C ALA A 338 -10.19 -24.45 19.02
N ALA A 339 -10.76 -24.67 20.20
CA ALA A 339 -10.26 -24.10 21.45
C ALA A 339 -8.82 -24.57 21.73
N LYS A 340 -8.51 -25.85 21.58
CA LYS A 340 -7.15 -26.41 21.74
C LYS A 340 -6.16 -25.79 20.74
N ARG A 341 -6.58 -25.57 19.48
CA ARG A 341 -5.75 -24.88 18.48
C ARG A 341 -5.47 -23.43 18.88
N ASN A 342 -6.48 -22.70 19.37
CA ASN A 342 -6.30 -21.32 19.85
C ASN A 342 -5.34 -21.23 21.03
N ASP A 343 -5.39 -22.19 21.98
CA ASP A 343 -4.46 -22.23 23.10
C ASP A 343 -3.03 -22.47 22.66
N ALA A 344 -2.83 -23.38 21.69
CA ALA A 344 -1.52 -23.64 21.09
C ALA A 344 -0.97 -22.40 20.34
N LEU A 345 -1.82 -21.70 19.60
CA LEU A 345 -1.43 -20.45 18.89
C LEU A 345 -1.07 -19.33 19.88
N ARG A 346 -1.81 -19.22 20.99
CA ARG A 346 -1.49 -18.27 22.08
C ARG A 346 -0.16 -18.56 22.74
N ALA A 347 0.12 -19.83 23.05
CA ALA A 347 1.41 -20.24 23.61
C ALA A 347 2.57 -19.97 22.66
N LEU A 348 2.40 -20.30 21.38
CA LEU A 348 3.40 -20.04 20.36
C LEU A 348 3.68 -18.53 20.22
N LYS A 349 2.66 -17.68 20.20
CA LYS A 349 2.82 -16.23 20.11
C LYS A 349 3.57 -15.67 21.32
N ALA A 350 3.26 -16.12 22.51
CA ALA A 350 4.00 -15.73 23.72
C ALA A 350 5.48 -16.11 23.65
N GLN A 351 5.78 -17.33 23.18
CA GLN A 351 7.15 -17.78 22.98
C GLN A 351 7.90 -16.92 21.94
N GLU A 352 7.26 -16.56 20.83
CA GLU A 352 7.85 -15.69 19.80
C GLU A 352 8.13 -14.28 20.34
N ALA A 353 7.23 -13.72 21.14
CA ALA A 353 7.42 -12.40 21.76
C ALA A 353 8.62 -12.40 22.72
N GLU A 354 8.76 -13.44 23.56
CA GLU A 354 9.94 -13.59 24.45
C GLU A 354 11.25 -13.78 23.68
N ALA A 355 11.22 -14.57 22.59
CA ALA A 355 12.38 -14.75 21.73
C ALA A 355 12.80 -13.42 21.07
N GLN A 356 11.85 -12.59 20.66
CA GLN A 356 12.13 -11.27 20.08
C GLN A 356 12.71 -10.29 21.10
N LYS A 357 12.19 -10.27 22.34
CA LYS A 357 12.76 -9.46 23.43
C LYS A 357 14.19 -9.89 23.74
N ALA A 358 14.45 -11.18 23.83
CA ALA A 358 15.78 -11.73 24.08
C ALA A 358 16.75 -11.37 22.93
N ARG A 359 16.29 -11.41 21.67
CA ARG A 359 17.09 -11.00 20.50
C ARG A 359 17.45 -9.51 20.57
N ALA A 360 16.49 -8.65 20.89
CA ALA A 360 16.74 -7.23 21.06
C ALA A 360 17.72 -6.95 22.20
N GLY A 361 17.55 -7.62 23.35
CA GLY A 361 18.44 -7.47 24.51
C GLY A 361 19.89 -7.84 24.24
N LYS A 362 20.14 -8.94 23.48
CA LYS A 362 21.50 -9.35 23.11
C LYS A 362 22.25 -8.33 22.25
N ARG A 363 21.54 -7.50 21.51
CA ARG A 363 22.08 -6.54 20.53
C ARG A 363 21.77 -5.09 20.89
N TRP A 364 21.40 -4.86 22.16
CA TRP A 364 20.89 -3.56 22.62
C TRP A 364 21.90 -2.42 22.50
N SER A 365 23.15 -2.67 22.85
CA SER A 365 24.24 -1.67 22.81
C SER A 365 25.12 -1.75 21.55
N GLN A 366 24.63 -2.48 20.51
CA GLN A 366 25.40 -2.63 19.28
C GLN A 366 25.47 -1.32 18.49
N SER A 367 26.66 -1.01 17.96
CA SER A 367 26.91 0.11 17.05
C SER A 367 27.63 -0.42 15.78
N PRO A 368 27.17 -0.08 14.56
CA PRO A 368 25.94 0.63 14.24
C PRO A 368 24.69 -0.03 14.82
N ILE A 369 23.60 0.73 14.97
CA ILE A 369 22.41 0.33 15.72
C ILE A 369 21.75 -0.92 15.10
N SER A 370 21.46 -1.92 15.92
CA SER A 370 20.80 -3.15 15.46
C SER A 370 19.33 -2.93 15.14
N LEU A 371 18.81 -3.59 14.10
CA LEU A 371 17.39 -3.51 13.73
C LEU A 371 16.43 -3.87 14.87
N PRO A 372 16.67 -4.95 15.68
CA PRO A 372 15.82 -5.24 16.82
C PRO A 372 15.74 -4.11 17.85
N ARG A 373 16.84 -3.36 18.08
CA ARG A 373 16.86 -2.16 18.95
C ARG A 373 16.02 -1.05 18.32
N VAL A 374 16.21 -0.75 17.05
CA VAL A 374 15.45 0.31 16.37
C VAL A 374 13.96 0.06 16.47
N MET A 375 13.51 -1.17 16.18
CA MET A 375 12.08 -1.49 16.22
C MET A 375 11.50 -1.47 17.64
N ALA A 376 12.27 -1.86 18.64
CA ALA A 376 11.85 -1.77 20.04
C ALA A 376 11.71 -0.31 20.52
N GLU A 377 12.61 0.58 20.08
CA GLU A 377 12.51 2.01 20.39
C GLU A 377 11.36 2.69 19.64
N ILE A 378 11.09 2.30 18.40
CA ILE A 378 9.91 2.76 17.66
C ILE A 378 8.64 2.33 18.40
N GLU A 379 8.50 1.06 18.77
CA GLU A 379 7.35 0.55 19.52
C GLU A 379 7.12 1.33 20.83
N ALA A 380 8.21 1.59 21.54
CA ALA A 380 8.13 2.29 22.83
C ALA A 380 7.87 3.81 22.72
N ALA A 381 8.19 4.43 21.58
CA ALA A 381 8.04 5.87 21.34
C ALA A 381 6.78 6.21 20.52
N LEU A 382 6.22 5.24 19.79
CA LEU A 382 5.11 5.47 18.86
C LEU A 382 3.85 5.87 19.64
N PRO A 383 3.24 7.04 19.38
CA PRO A 383 1.94 7.38 19.96
C PRO A 383 0.87 6.33 19.65
N ALA A 384 -0.03 6.09 20.60
CA ALA A 384 -1.02 5.01 20.50
C ALA A 384 -1.98 5.16 19.30
N ASP A 385 -2.20 6.38 18.84
CA ASP A 385 -3.05 6.70 17.69
C ASP A 385 -2.24 6.98 16.41
N ALA A 386 -0.92 6.73 16.41
CA ALA A 386 -0.07 6.97 15.25
C ALA A 386 -0.41 6.05 14.08
N ILE A 387 -0.11 6.53 12.87
CA ILE A 387 -0.13 5.73 11.65
C ILE A 387 1.31 5.52 11.18
N LEU A 388 1.72 4.28 11.02
CA LEU A 388 3.03 3.92 10.48
C LEU A 388 2.92 3.61 8.98
N VAL A 389 3.72 4.32 8.18
CA VAL A 389 3.87 4.07 6.73
C VAL A 389 5.17 3.31 6.51
N ASP A 390 5.05 2.07 6.06
CA ASP A 390 6.16 1.10 6.00
C ASP A 390 6.72 0.89 4.60
N GLU A 391 7.98 1.19 4.46
CA GLU A 391 8.84 0.78 3.34
C GLU A 391 10.22 0.32 3.87
N ALA A 392 10.20 -0.37 5.00
CA ALA A 392 11.42 -0.83 5.66
C ALA A 392 12.13 -1.99 4.92
N ILE A 393 11.52 -2.58 3.92
CA ILE A 393 11.99 -3.67 3.04
C ILE A 393 12.74 -4.78 3.81
N THR A 394 14.07 -4.70 3.93
CA THR A 394 14.88 -5.70 4.67
C THR A 394 14.64 -5.68 6.17
N ALA A 395 14.22 -4.57 6.74
CA ALA A 395 13.87 -4.43 8.14
C ALA A 395 12.39 -4.75 8.43
N GLY A 396 11.56 -4.91 7.39
CA GLY A 396 10.12 -5.21 7.50
C GLY A 396 9.79 -6.41 8.40
N PRO A 397 10.51 -7.54 8.33
CA PRO A 397 10.29 -8.66 9.25
C PRO A 397 10.54 -8.34 10.73
N ASP A 398 11.52 -7.50 11.05
CA ASP A 398 11.77 -7.04 12.44
C ASP A 398 10.70 -6.06 12.89
N LEU A 399 10.27 -5.14 12.02
CA LEU A 399 9.15 -4.24 12.26
C LEU A 399 7.85 -5.02 12.56
N ALA A 400 7.48 -5.95 11.70
CA ALA A 400 6.25 -6.73 11.83
C ALA A 400 6.22 -7.64 13.08
N ARG A 401 7.38 -8.04 13.61
CA ARG A 401 7.48 -8.84 14.85
C ARG A 401 7.43 -7.99 16.12
N THR A 402 7.79 -6.71 16.02
CA THR A 402 8.03 -5.88 17.21
C THR A 402 6.95 -4.83 17.39
N VAL A 403 6.63 -4.07 16.33
CA VAL A 403 5.66 -2.97 16.40
C VAL A 403 4.23 -3.54 16.39
N GLN A 404 3.42 -3.09 17.35
CA GLN A 404 2.07 -3.57 17.52
C GLN A 404 1.06 -2.61 16.87
N PHE A 405 0.08 -3.17 16.16
CA PHE A 405 -1.00 -2.44 15.50
C PHE A 405 -2.34 -3.00 15.97
N GLU A 406 -3.21 -2.16 16.50
CA GLU A 406 -4.52 -2.55 17.03
C GLU A 406 -5.63 -2.50 15.97
N SER A 407 -5.50 -1.59 15.01
CA SER A 407 -6.48 -1.40 13.95
C SER A 407 -5.86 -1.50 12.54
N ALA A 408 -6.71 -1.73 11.55
CA ALA A 408 -6.31 -1.73 10.14
C ALA A 408 -5.78 -0.37 9.65
N GLY A 409 -6.15 0.72 10.34
CA GLY A 409 -5.74 2.07 10.02
C GLY A 409 -4.40 2.51 10.62
N ASP A 410 -3.77 1.67 11.47
CA ASP A 410 -2.51 2.03 12.15
C ASP A 410 -1.27 1.69 11.31
N TYR A 411 -1.45 0.87 10.28
CA TYR A 411 -0.37 0.42 9.39
C TYR A 411 -0.75 0.58 7.92
N VAL A 412 0.16 1.16 7.16
CA VAL A 412 0.06 1.29 5.70
C VAL A 412 1.38 0.88 5.07
N GLY A 413 1.38 -0.21 4.33
CA GLY A 413 2.56 -0.73 3.65
C GLY A 413 2.58 -0.38 2.16
N ALA A 414 3.73 -0.60 1.54
CA ALA A 414 3.94 -0.45 0.11
C ALA A 414 3.36 -1.63 -0.69
N ARG A 415 2.80 -1.37 -1.86
CA ARG A 415 2.35 -2.39 -2.83
C ARG A 415 3.09 -2.24 -4.15
N GLY A 416 3.05 -3.28 -4.97
CA GLY A 416 3.62 -3.30 -6.31
C GLY A 416 5.13 -3.53 -6.37
N GLY A 417 5.88 -3.26 -5.31
CA GLY A 417 7.32 -3.51 -5.22
C GLY A 417 8.22 -2.41 -5.79
N GLY A 418 7.68 -1.35 -6.41
CA GLY A 418 8.46 -0.16 -6.74
C GLY A 418 8.80 0.63 -5.48
N ILE A 419 10.07 1.04 -5.33
CA ILE A 419 10.54 1.77 -4.15
C ILE A 419 10.30 3.28 -4.21
N GLY A 420 10.38 3.96 -3.05
CA GLY A 420 10.14 5.40 -2.90
C GLY A 420 8.71 5.75 -2.53
N GLN A 421 7.93 4.82 -1.96
CA GLN A 421 6.52 5.01 -1.64
C GLN A 421 6.28 5.65 -0.26
N ALA A 422 7.13 5.36 0.75
CA ALA A 422 6.83 5.75 2.13
C ALA A 422 6.83 7.26 2.34
N LEU A 423 7.80 7.99 1.80
CA LEU A 423 7.90 9.42 2.02
C LEU A 423 6.67 10.16 1.46
N PRO A 424 6.33 10.03 0.18
CA PRO A 424 5.13 10.66 -0.35
C PRO A 424 3.85 10.06 0.25
N GLY A 425 3.85 8.75 0.53
CA GLY A 425 2.71 8.08 1.16
C GLY A 425 2.35 8.69 2.50
N ALA A 426 3.35 9.02 3.33
CA ALA A 426 3.11 9.67 4.62
C ALA A 426 2.47 11.06 4.49
N LEU A 427 2.75 11.80 3.42
CA LEU A 427 2.06 13.06 3.12
C LEU A 427 0.57 12.82 2.88
N GLY A 428 0.26 11.84 2.04
CA GLY A 428 -1.12 11.45 1.75
C GLY A 428 -1.87 10.98 2.98
N VAL A 429 -1.23 10.16 3.81
CA VAL A 429 -1.79 9.70 5.10
C VAL A 429 -2.05 10.88 6.04
N LYS A 430 -1.10 11.82 6.16
CA LYS A 430 -1.26 13.00 7.01
C LYS A 430 -2.39 13.92 6.55
N LEU A 431 -2.58 14.06 5.25
CA LEU A 431 -3.72 14.82 4.68
C LEU A 431 -5.06 14.11 4.92
N ALA A 432 -5.09 12.78 4.90
CA ALA A 432 -6.28 11.99 5.20
C ALA A 432 -6.64 11.97 6.69
N HIS A 433 -5.64 12.07 7.57
CA HIS A 433 -5.76 11.99 9.03
C HIS A 433 -4.97 13.11 9.71
N PRO A 434 -5.41 14.37 9.59
CA PRO A 434 -4.64 15.54 10.03
C PRO A 434 -4.32 15.54 11.52
N ASP A 435 -5.15 14.95 12.35
CA ASP A 435 -5.00 14.95 13.80
C ASP A 435 -4.12 13.80 14.33
N ARG A 436 -3.85 12.78 13.50
CA ARG A 436 -3.04 11.63 13.92
C ARG A 436 -1.55 11.85 13.65
N PRO A 437 -0.65 11.44 14.55
CA PRO A 437 0.78 11.36 14.26
C PRO A 437 1.06 10.40 13.10
N VAL A 438 2.01 10.72 12.23
CA VAL A 438 2.41 9.87 11.10
C VAL A 438 3.91 9.64 11.13
N LEU A 439 4.31 8.37 11.11
CA LEU A 439 5.70 7.93 10.99
C LEU A 439 5.92 7.23 9.65
N ALA A 440 6.78 7.79 8.80
CA ALA A 440 7.29 7.10 7.62
C ALA A 440 8.59 6.37 7.97
N VAL A 441 8.66 5.07 7.70
CA VAL A 441 9.89 4.28 7.85
C VAL A 441 10.35 3.85 6.45
N SER A 442 11.53 4.29 6.04
CA SER A 442 12.09 4.00 4.71
C SER A 442 13.57 3.63 4.80
N GLY A 443 14.03 2.79 3.89
CA GLY A 443 15.47 2.58 3.69
C GLY A 443 16.11 3.78 2.97
N ASP A 444 17.42 3.95 3.13
CA ASP A 444 18.22 5.02 2.51
C ASP A 444 18.09 5.06 0.98
N GLY A 445 18.20 3.91 0.33
CA GLY A 445 18.03 3.81 -1.12
C GLY A 445 16.60 4.12 -1.59
N SER A 446 15.58 3.68 -0.85
CA SER A 446 14.18 3.97 -1.16
C SER A 446 13.85 5.45 -1.00
N ALA A 447 14.34 6.08 0.07
CA ALA A 447 14.10 7.49 0.36
C ALA A 447 14.58 8.41 -0.77
N MET A 448 15.70 8.07 -1.44
CA MET A 448 16.25 8.88 -2.54
C MET A 448 15.38 8.90 -3.79
N TYR A 449 14.46 7.95 -3.97
CA TYR A 449 13.51 7.98 -5.10
C TYR A 449 12.45 9.08 -4.99
N SER A 450 12.20 9.57 -3.77
CA SER A 450 11.13 10.55 -3.50
C SER A 450 11.50 11.57 -2.42
N ILE A 451 12.79 11.88 -2.28
CA ILE A 451 13.30 12.76 -1.24
C ILE A 451 12.66 14.16 -1.29
N GLN A 452 12.18 14.60 -2.46
CA GLN A 452 11.45 15.86 -2.67
C GLN A 452 10.17 15.95 -1.85
N SER A 453 9.68 14.81 -1.31
CA SER A 453 8.55 14.77 -0.37
C SER A 453 8.79 15.65 0.87
N LEU A 454 10.05 15.82 1.27
CA LEU A 454 10.43 16.69 2.40
C LEU A 454 10.03 18.15 2.13
N TRP A 455 10.29 18.64 0.92
CA TRP A 455 9.87 19.98 0.53
C TRP A 455 8.35 20.14 0.54
N THR A 456 7.62 19.16 -0.01
CA THR A 456 6.15 19.16 -0.01
C THR A 456 5.61 19.14 1.43
N ALA A 457 6.22 18.37 2.33
CA ALA A 457 5.85 18.36 3.75
C ALA A 457 6.01 19.75 4.39
N ALA A 458 7.16 20.40 4.17
CA ALA A 458 7.45 21.73 4.70
C ALA A 458 6.52 22.80 4.09
N HIS A 459 6.29 22.74 2.77
CA HIS A 459 5.46 23.72 2.05
C HIS A 459 3.98 23.69 2.48
N HIS A 460 3.47 22.51 2.84
CA HIS A 460 2.07 22.32 3.25
C HIS A 460 1.89 22.14 4.77
N ASP A 461 2.91 22.40 5.58
CA ASP A 461 2.91 22.26 7.04
C ASP A 461 2.44 20.88 7.52
N LEU A 462 2.86 19.82 6.84
CA LEU A 462 2.47 18.45 7.17
C LEU A 462 3.41 17.86 8.23
N ALA A 463 2.95 17.79 9.47
CA ALA A 463 3.71 17.22 10.59
C ALA A 463 3.86 15.69 10.44
N VAL A 464 4.89 15.26 9.71
CA VAL A 464 5.29 13.88 9.47
C VAL A 464 6.68 13.63 10.04
N VAL A 465 6.87 12.52 10.74
CA VAL A 465 8.20 12.03 11.14
C VAL A 465 8.71 11.10 10.04
N PHE A 466 9.83 11.46 9.42
CA PHE A 466 10.52 10.65 8.41
C PHE A 466 11.72 9.95 9.07
N LEU A 467 11.67 8.64 9.21
CA LEU A 467 12.75 7.83 9.75
C LEU A 467 13.43 7.05 8.62
N ILE A 468 14.69 7.39 8.35
CA ILE A 468 15.52 6.74 7.34
C ILE A 468 16.41 5.70 8.02
N LEU A 469 16.21 4.44 7.68
CA LEU A 469 17.07 3.32 8.07
C LEU A 469 18.29 3.30 7.16
N ASN A 470 19.36 3.95 7.59
CA ASN A 470 20.55 4.20 6.79
C ASN A 470 21.63 3.14 7.05
N ASN A 471 21.71 2.15 6.18
CA ASN A 471 22.75 1.12 6.19
C ASN A 471 23.80 1.32 5.10
N ARG A 472 23.68 2.38 4.30
CA ARG A 472 24.59 2.78 3.22
C ARG A 472 24.73 1.75 2.10
N GLU A 473 23.66 0.93 1.87
CA GLU A 473 23.67 -0.11 0.85
C GLU A 473 22.26 -0.50 0.38
N TYR A 474 22.16 -1.01 -0.84
CA TYR A 474 21.00 -1.75 -1.29
C TYR A 474 21.02 -3.18 -0.73
N ARG A 475 20.79 -3.33 0.58
CA ARG A 475 20.90 -4.60 1.32
C ARG A 475 20.03 -5.72 0.72
N ILE A 476 18.82 -5.39 0.27
CA ILE A 476 17.92 -6.37 -0.36
C ILE A 476 18.52 -6.94 -1.65
N LEU A 477 19.25 -6.13 -2.42
CA LEU A 477 19.90 -6.58 -3.65
C LEU A 477 21.06 -7.53 -3.35
N LYS A 478 21.83 -7.28 -2.28
CA LYS A 478 22.88 -8.18 -1.84
C LYS A 478 22.31 -9.53 -1.40
N HIS A 479 21.20 -9.51 -0.64
CA HIS A 479 20.48 -10.74 -0.26
C HIS A 479 19.95 -11.51 -1.48
N ASN A 480 19.34 -10.81 -2.43
CA ASN A 480 18.86 -11.42 -3.66
C ASN A 480 20.01 -11.93 -4.55
N MET A 481 21.16 -11.27 -4.55
CA MET A 481 22.35 -11.73 -5.25
C MET A 481 22.87 -13.07 -4.70
N ASP A 482 22.82 -13.26 -3.37
CA ASP A 482 23.20 -14.56 -2.78
C ASP A 482 22.21 -15.65 -3.16
N THR A 483 20.91 -15.35 -3.11
CA THR A 483 19.87 -16.28 -3.57
C THR A 483 20.07 -16.64 -5.05
N TYR A 484 20.37 -15.66 -5.90
CA TYR A 484 20.73 -15.89 -7.30
C TYR A 484 21.93 -16.82 -7.43
N ARG A 485 23.03 -16.52 -6.72
CA ARG A 485 24.27 -17.33 -6.77
C ARG A 485 24.02 -18.76 -6.35
N GLN A 486 23.28 -18.95 -5.27
CA GLN A 486 22.91 -20.27 -4.79
C GLN A 486 22.05 -21.04 -5.80
N ARG A 487 21.05 -20.41 -6.38
CA ARG A 487 20.10 -21.04 -7.32
C ARG A 487 20.75 -21.41 -8.66
N PHE A 488 21.64 -20.58 -9.15
CA PHE A 488 22.23 -20.73 -10.48
C PHE A 488 23.69 -21.19 -10.46
N GLY A 489 24.21 -21.62 -9.31
CA GLY A 489 25.57 -22.15 -9.18
C GLY A 489 26.67 -21.13 -9.51
N ALA A 490 26.38 -19.82 -9.34
CA ALA A 490 27.39 -18.79 -9.56
C ALA A 490 28.36 -18.70 -8.38
N LYS A 491 29.60 -18.23 -8.62
CA LYS A 491 30.66 -18.17 -7.60
C LYS A 491 30.26 -17.23 -6.44
N PRO A 492 30.20 -17.74 -5.21
CA PRO A 492 29.72 -16.93 -4.05
C PRO A 492 30.73 -15.85 -3.63
N GLU A 493 32.02 -16.01 -3.94
CA GLU A 493 33.11 -15.12 -3.46
C GLU A 493 33.21 -13.79 -4.22
N ARG A 494 32.39 -13.58 -5.26
CA ARG A 494 32.33 -12.30 -5.98
C ARG A 494 31.65 -11.25 -5.10
N GLY A 495 32.23 -10.04 -5.00
CA GLY A 495 31.67 -8.90 -4.31
C GLY A 495 30.27 -8.50 -4.83
N TYR A 496 29.72 -7.43 -4.30
CA TYR A 496 28.39 -6.88 -4.67
C TYR A 496 28.55 -5.57 -5.44
N PRO A 497 28.84 -5.61 -6.75
CA PRO A 497 29.13 -4.40 -7.53
C PRO A 497 27.89 -3.51 -7.57
N ASN A 498 28.10 -2.20 -7.43
CA ASN A 498 27.07 -1.16 -7.55
C ASN A 498 25.90 -1.26 -6.54
N MET A 499 26.13 -1.90 -5.39
CA MET A 499 25.10 -2.07 -4.34
C MET A 499 25.41 -1.28 -3.05
N ASP A 500 26.53 -0.57 -3.01
CA ASP A 500 26.90 0.32 -1.90
C ASP A 500 26.49 1.75 -2.23
N LEU A 501 25.96 2.46 -1.22
CA LEU A 501 25.55 3.87 -1.30
C LEU A 501 26.54 4.75 -0.53
N VAL A 502 27.79 4.66 -0.93
CA VAL A 502 28.94 5.36 -0.31
C VAL A 502 29.78 6.08 -1.38
N SER A 503 30.60 7.03 -0.94
CA SER A 503 31.54 7.75 -1.80
C SER A 503 30.90 8.55 -2.95
N PRO A 504 30.03 9.57 -2.65
CA PRO A 504 29.82 10.15 -1.31
C PRO A 504 28.74 9.45 -0.51
N ASP A 505 28.75 9.60 0.83
CA ASP A 505 27.62 9.23 1.69
C ASP A 505 26.41 10.16 1.44
N LEU A 506 25.20 9.60 1.61
CA LEU A 506 23.97 10.39 1.51
C LEU A 506 23.77 11.20 2.79
N ALA A 507 23.86 12.53 2.69
CA ALA A 507 23.71 13.45 3.81
C ALA A 507 22.24 13.83 4.03
N PHE A 508 21.42 12.91 4.55
CA PHE A 508 19.97 13.10 4.67
C PHE A 508 19.56 14.31 5.50
N VAL A 509 20.29 14.63 6.57
CA VAL A 509 20.02 15.81 7.40
C VAL A 509 20.25 17.11 6.61
N ASP A 510 21.28 17.16 5.76
CA ASP A 510 21.54 18.33 4.93
C ASP A 510 20.52 18.45 3.79
N LEU A 511 20.12 17.34 3.19
CA LEU A 511 19.01 17.30 2.22
C LEU A 511 17.71 17.80 2.85
N ALA A 512 17.39 17.35 4.05
CA ALA A 512 16.20 17.80 4.79
C ALA A 512 16.25 19.30 5.06
N ARG A 513 17.39 19.81 5.55
CA ARG A 513 17.60 21.23 5.81
C ARG A 513 17.43 22.07 4.54
N GLY A 514 17.98 21.63 3.41
CA GLY A 514 17.83 22.29 2.12
C GLY A 514 16.38 22.32 1.60
N MET A 515 15.52 21.44 2.13
CA MET A 515 14.09 21.36 1.81
C MET A 515 13.18 21.94 2.91
N GLY A 516 13.75 22.66 3.90
CA GLY A 516 12.97 23.29 4.96
C GLY A 516 12.54 22.37 6.10
N VAL A 517 13.11 21.16 6.20
CA VAL A 517 12.80 20.18 7.24
C VAL A 517 13.94 20.07 8.23
N GLU A 518 13.63 20.16 9.53
CA GLU A 518 14.61 19.87 10.58
C GLU A 518 14.93 18.38 10.62
N GLY A 519 16.21 18.04 10.85
CA GLY A 519 16.62 16.65 10.96
C GLY A 519 17.75 16.44 11.94
N VAL A 520 17.89 15.20 12.40
CA VAL A 520 19.00 14.77 13.25
C VAL A 520 19.53 13.43 12.76
N ARG A 521 20.86 13.28 12.80
CA ARG A 521 21.53 11.99 12.57
C ARG A 521 21.72 11.29 13.91
N VAL A 522 21.32 10.03 13.96
CA VAL A 522 21.43 9.16 15.14
C VAL A 522 22.45 8.06 14.82
N THR A 523 23.56 8.04 15.56
CA THR A 523 24.67 7.10 15.33
C THR A 523 24.93 6.18 16.52
N ALA A 524 24.54 6.61 17.72
CA ALA A 524 24.66 5.83 18.94
C ALA A 524 23.28 5.31 19.41
N PRO A 525 23.21 4.08 19.95
CA PRO A 525 21.95 3.48 20.38
C PRO A 525 21.16 4.34 21.39
N ASP A 526 21.84 5.01 22.30
CA ASP A 526 21.19 5.77 23.37
C ASP A 526 20.68 7.16 22.91
N GLU A 527 21.04 7.60 21.70
CA GLU A 527 20.52 8.82 21.07
C GLU A 527 19.13 8.58 20.44
N LEU A 528 18.77 7.32 20.14
CA LEU A 528 17.60 7.00 19.31
C LEU A 528 16.29 7.39 20.01
N ARG A 529 16.10 7.01 21.27
CA ARG A 529 14.86 7.33 22.00
C ARG A 529 14.64 8.82 22.17
N PRO A 530 15.61 9.62 22.63
CA PRO A 530 15.46 11.07 22.71
C PRO A 530 15.17 11.72 21.35
N ALA A 531 15.74 11.20 20.27
CA ALA A 531 15.52 11.71 18.92
C ALA A 531 14.08 11.42 18.45
N LEU A 532 13.53 10.22 18.71
CA LEU A 532 12.14 9.87 18.42
C LEU A 532 11.17 10.75 19.22
N ASP A 533 11.39 10.89 20.53
CA ASP A 533 10.55 11.73 21.40
C ASP A 533 10.55 13.20 20.93
N LYS A 534 11.71 13.73 20.52
CA LYS A 534 11.85 15.07 19.92
C LYS A 534 11.06 15.17 18.62
N ALA A 535 11.18 14.20 17.73
CA ALA A 535 10.53 14.21 16.42
C ALA A 535 9.01 14.20 16.55
N PHE A 536 8.43 13.35 17.42
CA PHE A 536 6.99 13.30 17.64
C PHE A 536 6.44 14.56 18.34
N SER A 537 7.23 15.22 19.18
CA SER A 537 6.82 16.46 19.85
C SER A 537 6.98 17.73 19.01
N ALA A 538 7.66 17.65 17.86
CA ALA A 538 7.98 18.83 17.04
C ALA A 538 6.75 19.49 16.40
N ASN A 539 5.66 18.74 16.19
CA ASN A 539 4.44 19.19 15.49
C ASN A 539 4.70 19.89 14.15
N ARG A 540 5.72 19.44 13.44
CA ARG A 540 6.16 19.89 12.11
C ARG A 540 6.93 18.75 11.44
N PRO A 541 7.19 18.80 10.12
CA PRO A 541 7.96 17.73 9.47
C PRO A 541 9.36 17.63 10.10
N PHE A 542 9.79 16.39 10.39
CA PHE A 542 11.05 16.11 11.04
C PHE A 542 11.71 14.85 10.47
N LEU A 543 13.02 14.88 10.23
CA LEU A 543 13.76 13.75 9.69
C LEU A 543 14.72 13.14 10.72
N LEU A 544 14.68 11.81 10.85
CA LEU A 544 15.65 11.01 11.60
C LEU A 544 16.50 10.19 10.61
N ASP A 545 17.79 10.47 10.51
CA ASP A 545 18.78 9.66 9.78
C ASP A 545 19.43 8.68 10.76
N VAL A 546 18.93 7.44 10.81
CA VAL A 546 19.35 6.43 11.80
C VAL A 546 20.38 5.50 11.16
N ALA A 547 21.63 5.58 11.64
CA ALA A 547 22.71 4.70 11.22
C ALA A 547 22.50 3.29 11.76
N ILE A 548 22.13 2.36 10.89
CA ILE A 548 21.89 0.97 11.25
C ILE A 548 22.97 0.05 10.71
N GLU A 549 23.02 -1.16 11.28
CA GLU A 549 23.89 -2.22 10.79
C GLU A 549 23.68 -2.51 9.30
N GLY A 550 24.74 -2.52 8.55
CA GLY A 550 24.82 -3.07 7.21
C GLY A 550 24.89 -4.59 7.25
N ARG A 551 25.25 -5.19 6.12
CA ARG A 551 25.57 -6.63 6.06
C ARG A 551 26.86 -6.90 6.82
N PRO A 552 26.92 -8.01 7.63
CA PRO A 552 28.17 -8.44 8.27
C PRO A 552 29.26 -8.78 7.27
#